data_29ccff604f33123b1509f9e49c96e18e
#
_entry.id   29ccff604f33123b1509f9e49c96e18e
#
_cell.length_a   1.000
_cell.length_b   1.000
_cell.length_c   1.000
_cell.angle_alpha   90.00
_cell.angle_beta   90.00
_cell.angle_gamma   90.00
#
_symmetry.space_group_name_H-M   'P 1'
#
loop_
_entity.id
_entity.type
_entity.pdbx_description
1 polymer ?
#
loop_
_entity_poly.entity_id
_entity_poly.type
_entity_poly.pdbx_seq_one_letter_code
_entity_poly.pdbx_strand_id
1 'polypeptide(L)'
;MLKITNLLFIPLFIAFLVSYFITPVVIKYAKILKIMDDPKKNRHPKVIHTTPIPRGGGIPVFLSILVASLIFIPVDKHLISILLGAFVIFIMGFLDDRYNLNPYLRIGLGFLAAIIPIASGIGIAFLTNPFGGIFDLSNPIISDIFALVWIVFMMNMLNMGXXXXXXXXXXXXXXXXXXXXXXXXXXXXXXXXXXIFLL
;
A
#
# COMPACT_ATOMS: atom_id res chain seq x y z
N MET A 1 -17.57 7.42 20.16
CA MET A 1 -17.72 7.43 18.69
C MET A 1 -16.97 8.61 18.03
N LEU A 2 -17.18 9.85 18.47
CA LEU A 2 -16.54 11.04 17.90
C LEU A 2 -14.99 10.98 17.83
N LYS A 3 -14.34 10.36 18.81
CA LYS A 3 -12.85 10.24 18.81
C LYS A 3 -12.32 9.31 17.72
N ILE A 4 -13.02 8.20 17.45
CA ILE A 4 -12.61 7.23 16.41
C ILE A 4 -12.84 7.82 15.03
N THR A 5 -13.96 8.52 14.84
CA THR A 5 -14.29 9.20 13.58
C THR A 5 -13.20 10.21 13.23
N ASN A 6 -12.80 11.06 14.19
CA ASN A 6 -11.76 12.07 13.97
C ASN A 6 -10.38 11.42 13.70
N LEU A 7 -10.09 10.30 14.38
CA LEU A 7 -8.82 9.58 14.22
C LEU A 7 -8.66 9.00 12.80
N LEU A 8 -9.77 8.70 12.12
CA LEU A 8 -9.74 8.14 10.77
C LEU A 8 -9.90 9.21 9.69
N PHE A 9 -10.86 10.12 9.86
CA PHE A 9 -11.21 11.08 8.81
C PHE A 9 -10.18 12.20 8.64
N ILE A 10 -9.54 12.66 9.72
CA ILE A 10 -8.57 13.75 9.63
C ILE A 10 -7.31 13.30 8.83
N PRO A 11 -6.66 12.15 9.16
CA PRO A 11 -5.53 11.68 8.34
C PRO A 11 -5.91 11.44 6.88
N LEU A 12 -7.09 10.84 6.63
CA LEU A 12 -7.59 10.59 5.30
C LEU A 12 -7.79 11.90 4.52
N PHE A 13 -8.38 12.89 5.16
CA PHE A 13 -8.62 14.21 4.55
C PHE A 13 -7.30 14.91 4.22
N ILE A 14 -6.32 14.86 5.12
CA ILE A 14 -4.99 15.44 4.87
C ILE A 14 -4.29 14.71 3.73
N ALA A 15 -4.33 13.37 3.73
CA ALA A 15 -3.75 12.59 2.62
C ALA A 15 -4.42 12.94 1.28
N PHE A 16 -5.75 13.11 1.28
CA PHE A 16 -6.50 13.54 0.10
C PHE A 16 -6.03 14.93 -0.37
N LEU A 17 -5.91 15.90 0.54
CA LEU A 17 -5.47 17.25 0.18
C LEU A 17 -4.05 17.22 -0.41
N VAL A 18 -3.12 16.50 0.23
CA VAL A 18 -1.74 16.38 -0.24
C VAL A 18 -1.74 15.79 -1.67
N SER A 19 -2.46 14.69 -1.87
CA SER A 19 -2.54 14.05 -3.18
C SER A 19 -3.17 14.98 -4.21
N TYR A 20 -4.26 15.68 -3.84
CA TYR A 20 -4.98 16.61 -4.72
C TYR A 20 -4.08 17.72 -5.23
N PHE A 21 -3.27 18.33 -4.36
CA PHE A 21 -2.39 19.44 -4.76
C PHE A 21 -1.13 18.94 -5.48
N ILE A 22 -0.62 17.75 -5.18
CA ILE A 22 0.59 17.21 -5.81
C ILE A 22 0.30 16.66 -7.21
N THR A 23 -0.89 16.07 -7.43
CA THR A 23 -1.23 15.44 -8.72
C THR A 23 -1.06 16.39 -9.93
N PRO A 24 -1.62 17.62 -9.94
CA PRO A 24 -1.40 18.50 -11.08
C PRO A 24 0.06 18.89 -11.29
N VAL A 25 0.85 18.97 -10.21
CA VAL A 25 2.30 19.24 -10.31
C VAL A 25 2.98 18.06 -11.03
N VAL A 26 2.67 16.83 -10.64
CA VAL A 26 3.23 15.62 -11.27
C VAL A 26 2.84 15.56 -12.75
N ILE A 27 1.57 15.82 -13.08
CA ILE A 27 1.09 15.85 -14.48
C ILE A 27 1.91 16.88 -15.30
N LYS A 28 2.10 18.08 -14.74
CA LYS A 28 2.84 19.15 -15.41
C LYS A 28 4.29 18.74 -15.73
N TYR A 29 4.95 18.07 -14.77
CA TYR A 29 6.35 17.67 -14.92
C TYR A 29 6.55 16.28 -15.53
N ALA A 30 5.48 15.52 -15.82
CA ALA A 30 5.57 14.16 -16.36
C ALA A 30 6.37 14.09 -17.66
N LYS A 31 6.25 15.10 -18.53
CA LYS A 31 7.02 15.16 -19.78
C LYS A 31 8.52 15.30 -19.52
N ILE A 32 8.88 16.14 -18.55
CA ILE A 32 10.29 16.40 -18.17
C ILE A 32 10.90 15.15 -17.54
N LEU A 33 10.11 14.47 -16.69
CA LEU A 33 10.52 13.24 -16.01
C LEU A 33 10.55 12.02 -16.94
N LYS A 34 10.06 12.16 -18.17
CA LYS A 34 9.97 11.08 -19.18
C LYS A 34 9.09 9.91 -18.70
N ILE A 35 8.03 10.21 -17.94
CA ILE A 35 7.06 9.22 -17.44
C ILE A 35 5.71 9.40 -18.16
N MET A 36 5.78 9.33 -19.50
CA MET A 36 4.60 9.44 -20.37
C MET A 36 4.39 8.10 -21.09
N ASP A 37 3.15 7.61 -21.07
CA ASP A 37 2.76 6.46 -21.89
C ASP A 37 2.31 6.98 -23.26
N ASP A 38 3.14 6.77 -24.27
CA ASP A 38 2.89 7.22 -25.62
C ASP A 38 2.42 6.03 -26.46
N PRO A 39 1.17 5.99 -26.93
CA PRO A 39 0.65 4.89 -27.73
C PRO A 39 1.38 4.70 -29.05
N LYS A 40 2.07 5.73 -29.55
CA LYS A 40 2.87 5.62 -30.76
C LYS A 40 4.15 4.81 -30.57
N LYS A 41 4.69 4.84 -29.34
CA LYS A 41 5.92 4.09 -28.96
C LYS A 41 5.58 2.72 -28.38
N ASN A 42 4.46 2.61 -27.69
CA ASN A 42 4.06 1.42 -26.94
C ASN A 42 2.88 0.74 -27.65
N ARG A 43 3.16 -0.02 -28.71
CA ARG A 43 2.13 -0.71 -29.52
C ARG A 43 1.70 -2.03 -28.89
N HIS A 44 1.28 -1.98 -27.61
CA HIS A 44 0.75 -3.16 -26.93
C HIS A 44 -0.77 -3.22 -27.11
N PRO A 45 -1.36 -4.42 -27.34
CA PRO A 45 -2.82 -4.54 -27.53
C PRO A 45 -3.67 -3.98 -26.37
N LYS A 46 -3.08 -3.84 -25.18
CA LYS A 46 -3.76 -3.28 -24.01
C LYS A 46 -3.79 -1.74 -24.00
N VAL A 47 -3.08 -1.07 -24.93
CA VAL A 47 -3.04 0.40 -24.99
C VAL A 47 -4.28 0.87 -25.76
N ILE A 48 -5.26 1.39 -25.03
CA ILE A 48 -6.57 1.81 -25.58
C ILE A 48 -6.66 3.33 -25.77
N HIS A 49 -5.69 4.09 -25.27
CA HIS A 49 -5.67 5.55 -25.38
C HIS A 49 -4.97 5.97 -26.69
N THR A 50 -5.43 7.08 -27.27
CA THR A 50 -4.92 7.60 -28.53
C THR A 50 -3.93 8.76 -28.35
N THR A 51 -3.90 9.35 -27.14
CA THR A 51 -3.01 10.47 -26.81
C THR A 51 -2.05 10.05 -25.68
N PRO A 52 -0.84 10.66 -25.62
CA PRO A 52 0.09 10.35 -24.53
C PRO A 52 -0.49 10.72 -23.17
N ILE A 53 -0.45 9.76 -22.24
CA ILE A 53 -0.99 9.92 -20.89
C ILE A 53 0.17 9.95 -19.88
N PRO A 54 0.17 10.91 -18.92
CA PRO A 54 1.19 10.91 -17.87
C PRO A 54 1.04 9.73 -16.93
N ARG A 55 2.15 9.04 -16.66
CA ARG A 55 2.28 8.04 -15.61
C ARG A 55 2.78 8.73 -14.34
N GLY A 56 3.09 7.98 -13.31
CA GLY A 56 3.67 8.52 -12.07
C GLY A 56 2.62 8.84 -11.00
N GLY A 57 1.45 8.18 -11.06
CA GLY A 57 0.43 8.31 -10.02
C GLY A 57 0.91 7.85 -8.64
N GLY A 58 1.97 7.05 -8.57
CA GLY A 58 2.60 6.64 -7.32
C GLY A 58 3.22 7.79 -6.54
N ILE A 59 3.62 8.89 -7.21
CA ILE A 59 4.25 10.04 -6.53
C ILE A 59 3.29 10.71 -5.54
N PRO A 60 2.08 11.18 -5.96
CA PRO A 60 1.16 11.79 -5.01
C PRO A 60 0.65 10.81 -3.95
N VAL A 61 0.49 9.53 -4.31
CA VAL A 61 0.06 8.50 -3.35
C VAL A 61 1.13 8.32 -2.27
N PHE A 62 2.40 8.10 -2.64
CA PHE A 62 3.48 7.91 -1.68
C PHE A 62 3.65 9.14 -0.78
N LEU A 63 3.67 10.35 -1.36
CA LEU A 63 3.85 11.57 -0.59
C LEU A 63 2.69 11.84 0.36
N SER A 64 1.45 11.53 -0.04
CA SER A 64 0.29 11.70 0.83
C SER A 64 0.32 10.74 2.03
N ILE A 65 0.72 9.47 1.79
CA ILE A 65 0.90 8.49 2.86
C ILE A 65 2.02 8.93 3.80
N LEU A 66 3.16 9.34 3.25
CA LEU A 66 4.32 9.79 4.03
C LEU A 66 3.94 10.96 4.95
N VAL A 67 3.31 12.00 4.40
CA VAL A 67 2.93 13.20 5.17
C VAL A 67 1.90 12.83 6.26
N ALA A 68 0.85 12.10 5.89
CA ALA A 68 -0.19 11.72 6.86
C ALA A 68 0.39 10.83 7.97
N SER A 69 1.25 9.87 7.63
CA SER A 69 1.86 8.97 8.62
C SER A 69 2.73 9.75 9.61
N LEU A 70 3.57 10.66 9.11
CA LEU A 70 4.48 11.43 9.98
C LEU A 70 3.74 12.42 10.89
N ILE A 71 2.55 12.88 10.50
CA ILE A 71 1.75 13.80 11.33
C ILE A 71 0.98 13.04 12.43
N PHE A 72 0.40 11.87 12.09
CA PHE A 72 -0.59 11.22 12.95
C PHE A 72 -0.09 9.98 13.67
N ILE A 73 1.04 9.39 13.27
CA ILE A 73 1.55 8.16 13.88
C ILE A 73 2.89 8.46 14.56
N PRO A 74 3.07 8.00 15.82
CA PRO A 74 4.36 8.17 16.49
C PRO A 74 5.49 7.53 15.67
N VAL A 75 6.58 8.27 15.54
CA VAL A 75 7.72 7.80 14.75
C VAL A 75 8.50 6.77 15.57
N ASP A 76 8.33 5.51 15.23
CA ASP A 76 9.01 4.37 15.87
C ASP A 76 9.69 3.52 14.79
N LYS A 77 10.41 2.47 15.24
CA LYS A 77 11.15 1.58 14.33
C LYS A 77 10.23 0.91 13.30
N HIS A 78 8.99 0.60 13.69
CA HIS A 78 8.03 -0.07 12.80
C HIS A 78 7.53 0.88 11.72
N LEU A 79 7.15 2.12 12.09
CA LEU A 79 6.73 3.13 11.11
C LEU A 79 7.86 3.42 10.12
N ILE A 80 9.09 3.62 10.64
CA ILE A 80 10.25 3.89 9.78
C ILE A 80 10.45 2.74 8.79
N SER A 81 10.39 1.50 9.24
CA SER A 81 10.61 0.34 8.37
C SER A 81 9.52 0.21 7.30
N ILE A 82 8.25 0.47 7.65
CA ILE A 82 7.13 0.47 6.70
C ILE A 82 7.36 1.55 5.63
N LEU A 83 7.72 2.76 6.07
CA LEU A 83 7.96 3.88 5.14
C LEU A 83 9.17 3.64 4.24
N LEU A 84 10.24 2.98 4.77
CA LEU A 84 11.40 2.60 3.96
C LEU A 84 11.02 1.53 2.94
N GLY A 85 10.28 0.50 3.34
CA GLY A 85 9.77 -0.50 2.40
C GLY A 85 8.90 0.13 1.31
N ALA A 86 7.98 1.02 1.72
CA ALA A 86 7.13 1.76 0.78
C ALA A 86 7.97 2.65 -0.16
N PHE A 87 9.05 3.23 0.34
CA PHE A 87 9.97 4.04 -0.48
C PHE A 87 10.67 3.19 -1.54
N VAL A 88 11.11 1.98 -1.19
CA VAL A 88 11.71 1.05 -2.17
C VAL A 88 10.70 0.71 -3.27
N ILE A 89 9.44 0.41 -2.89
CA ILE A 89 8.37 0.15 -3.87
C ILE A 89 8.09 1.39 -4.73
N PHE A 90 8.08 2.57 -4.11
CA PHE A 90 7.88 3.84 -4.82
C PHE A 90 8.97 4.07 -5.88
N ILE A 91 10.25 3.90 -5.50
CA ILE A 91 11.38 4.06 -6.44
C ILE A 91 11.27 3.01 -7.56
N MET A 92 10.97 1.75 -7.21
CA MET A 92 10.76 0.69 -8.20
C MET A 92 9.66 1.07 -9.20
N GLY A 93 8.51 1.53 -8.71
CA GLY A 93 7.39 1.94 -9.55
C GLY A 93 7.74 3.12 -10.45
N PHE A 94 8.46 4.10 -9.92
CA PHE A 94 8.93 5.25 -10.69
C PHE A 94 9.89 4.84 -11.81
N LEU A 95 10.83 3.94 -11.51
CA LEU A 95 11.76 3.41 -12.50
C LEU A 95 11.02 2.55 -13.53
N ASP A 96 10.03 1.78 -13.11
CA ASP A 96 9.19 0.97 -14.01
C ASP A 96 8.41 1.87 -14.99
N ASP A 97 7.81 2.94 -14.49
CA ASP A 97 7.08 3.92 -15.31
C ASP A 97 7.98 4.57 -16.35
N ARG A 98 9.27 4.71 -16.05
CA ARG A 98 10.23 5.38 -16.93
C ARG A 98 10.96 4.43 -17.90
N TYR A 99 11.32 3.23 -17.42
CA TYR A 99 12.21 2.32 -18.15
C TYR A 99 11.58 0.97 -18.53
N ASN A 100 10.35 0.69 -18.09
CA ASN A 100 9.67 -0.60 -18.27
C ASN A 100 10.54 -1.75 -17.77
N LEU A 101 10.71 -1.85 -16.46
CA LEU A 101 11.61 -2.81 -15.82
C LEU A 101 11.25 -4.27 -16.13
N ASN A 102 12.24 -5.13 -16.16
CA ASN A 102 12.07 -6.56 -16.28
C ASN A 102 11.20 -7.08 -15.08
N PRO A 103 10.18 -7.92 -15.35
CA PRO A 103 9.33 -8.47 -14.29
C PRO A 103 10.08 -9.16 -13.14
N TYR A 104 11.18 -9.86 -13.46
CA TYR A 104 12.01 -10.53 -12.44
C TYR A 104 12.67 -9.53 -11.49
N LEU A 105 13.14 -8.39 -12.03
CA LEU A 105 13.72 -7.32 -11.23
C LEU A 105 12.66 -6.70 -10.31
N ARG A 106 11.42 -6.51 -10.81
CA ARG A 106 10.30 -6.00 -10.01
C ARG A 106 9.98 -6.92 -8.83
N ILE A 107 9.93 -8.24 -9.09
CA ILE A 107 9.68 -9.23 -8.04
C ILE A 107 10.82 -9.18 -7.00
N GLY A 108 12.08 -9.14 -7.45
CA GLY A 108 13.24 -9.06 -6.55
C GLY A 108 13.23 -7.82 -5.66
N LEU A 109 12.92 -6.65 -6.25
CA LEU A 109 12.80 -5.41 -5.48
C LEU A 109 11.60 -5.45 -4.52
N GLY A 110 10.52 -6.16 -4.90
CA GLY A 110 9.38 -6.41 -4.02
C GLY A 110 9.76 -7.22 -2.79
N PHE A 111 10.57 -8.27 -2.97
CA PHE A 111 11.11 -9.05 -1.83
C PHE A 111 11.98 -8.16 -0.94
N LEU A 112 12.86 -7.36 -1.52
CA LEU A 112 13.70 -6.43 -0.76
C LEU A 112 12.86 -5.46 0.07
N ALA A 113 11.82 -4.89 -0.55
CA ALA A 113 10.91 -3.95 0.13
C ALA A 113 10.17 -4.62 1.29
N ALA A 114 9.77 -5.89 1.13
CA ALA A 114 9.03 -6.64 2.15
C ALA A 114 9.93 -7.08 3.32
N ILE A 115 11.20 -7.37 3.06
CA ILE A 115 12.16 -7.76 4.12
C ILE A 115 12.35 -6.62 5.14
N ILE A 116 12.31 -5.36 4.70
CA ILE A 116 12.60 -4.21 5.57
C ILE A 116 11.63 -4.14 6.78
N PRO A 117 10.29 -4.12 6.59
CA PRO A 117 9.39 -4.13 7.76
C PRO A 117 9.44 -5.44 8.54
N ILE A 118 9.65 -6.59 7.89
CA ILE A 118 9.76 -7.88 8.59
C ILE A 118 10.97 -7.87 9.52
N ALA A 119 12.11 -7.34 9.08
CA ALA A 119 13.32 -7.24 9.91
C ALA A 119 13.12 -6.31 11.12
N SER A 120 12.11 -5.43 11.10
CA SER A 120 11.77 -4.61 12.28
C SER A 120 10.90 -5.35 13.29
N GLY A 121 10.43 -6.57 12.95
CA GLY A 121 9.58 -7.39 13.79
C GLY A 121 8.11 -7.42 13.38
N ILE A 122 7.79 -6.94 12.17
CA ILE A 122 6.41 -6.97 11.65
C ILE A 122 6.17 -8.33 10.97
N GLY A 123 5.38 -9.19 11.61
CA GLY A 123 5.03 -10.51 11.10
C GLY A 123 3.54 -10.79 11.17
N ILE A 124 3.14 -11.98 10.74
CA ILE A 124 1.74 -12.43 10.82
C ILE A 124 1.69 -13.55 11.86
N ALA A 125 1.17 -13.23 13.06
CA ALA A 125 1.18 -14.14 14.20
C ALA A 125 0.07 -15.20 14.13
N PHE A 126 -1.02 -14.93 13.41
CA PHE A 126 -2.14 -15.88 13.31
C PHE A 126 -2.98 -15.59 12.06
N LEU A 127 -3.71 -16.61 11.63
CA LEU A 127 -4.73 -16.49 10.58
C LEU A 127 -6.06 -16.98 11.11
N THR A 128 -7.14 -16.29 10.78
CA THR A 128 -8.48 -16.73 11.11
C THR A 128 -8.85 -17.95 10.26
N ASN A 129 -9.26 -19.02 10.90
CA ASN A 129 -9.74 -20.20 10.23
C ASN A 129 -11.21 -19.98 9.84
N PRO A 130 -11.57 -20.08 8.54
CA PRO A 130 -12.96 -19.86 8.12
C PRO A 130 -13.95 -20.91 8.68
N PHE A 131 -13.43 -22.06 9.16
CA PHE A 131 -14.27 -23.11 9.75
C PHE A 131 -14.29 -23.05 11.29
N GLY A 132 -13.70 -21.99 11.89
CA GLY A 132 -13.68 -21.76 13.32
C GLY A 132 -12.27 -21.84 13.92
N GLY A 133 -12.00 -20.95 14.86
CA GLY A 133 -10.70 -20.86 15.52
C GLY A 133 -9.65 -20.06 14.74
N ILE A 134 -8.39 -20.28 15.12
CA ILE A 134 -7.24 -19.58 14.51
C ILE A 134 -6.14 -20.59 14.17
N PHE A 135 -5.43 -20.33 13.10
CA PHE A 135 -4.15 -21.00 12.79
C PHE A 135 -3.05 -20.14 13.43
N ASP A 136 -2.38 -20.73 14.40
CA ASP A 136 -1.30 -20.05 15.13
C ASP A 136 -0.02 -20.08 14.30
N LEU A 137 0.54 -18.91 14.02
CA LEU A 137 1.80 -18.72 13.31
C LEU A 137 2.86 -18.08 14.25
N SER A 138 2.79 -18.39 15.56
CA SER A 138 3.68 -17.81 16.57
C SER A 138 5.16 -18.14 16.37
N ASN A 139 5.49 -19.19 15.59
CA ASN A 139 6.87 -19.46 15.21
C ASN A 139 7.40 -18.29 14.36
N PRO A 140 8.47 -17.58 14.83
CA PRO A 140 8.92 -16.37 14.12
C PRO A 140 9.30 -16.63 12.65
N ILE A 141 9.93 -17.75 12.36
CA ILE A 141 10.37 -18.08 11.00
C ILE A 141 9.15 -18.26 10.09
N ILE A 142 8.14 -18.98 10.58
CA ILE A 142 6.89 -19.22 9.82
C ILE A 142 6.14 -17.88 9.61
N SER A 143 6.03 -17.08 10.67
CA SER A 143 5.43 -15.74 10.66
C SER A 143 6.07 -14.85 9.60
N ASP A 144 7.41 -14.80 9.61
CA ASP A 144 8.19 -13.94 8.70
C ASP A 144 8.07 -14.40 7.25
N ILE A 145 8.18 -15.72 7.00
CA ILE A 145 8.01 -16.28 5.64
C ILE A 145 6.61 -16.00 5.12
N PHE A 146 5.59 -16.20 5.98
CA PHE A 146 4.22 -15.96 5.60
C PHE A 146 3.98 -14.48 5.29
N ALA A 147 4.49 -13.58 6.14
CA ALA A 147 4.41 -12.13 5.93
C ALA A 147 5.10 -11.73 4.60
N LEU A 148 6.29 -12.29 4.34
CA LEU A 148 7.05 -12.01 3.12
C LEU A 148 6.26 -12.41 1.86
N VAL A 149 5.78 -13.64 1.84
CA VAL A 149 4.99 -14.16 0.71
C VAL A 149 3.73 -13.32 0.54
N TRP A 150 3.04 -13.02 1.66
CA TRP A 150 1.80 -12.26 1.63
C TRP A 150 1.99 -10.84 1.06
N ILE A 151 3.01 -10.12 1.54
CA ILE A 151 3.30 -8.75 1.07
C ILE A 151 3.62 -8.76 -0.43
N VAL A 152 4.52 -9.66 -0.87
CA VAL A 152 4.92 -9.75 -2.28
C VAL A 152 3.74 -10.18 -3.15
N PHE A 153 2.95 -11.14 -2.69
CA PHE A 153 1.75 -11.59 -3.39
C PHE A 153 0.75 -10.43 -3.58
N MET A 154 0.43 -9.72 -2.49
CA MET A 154 -0.53 -8.60 -2.54
C MET A 154 -0.03 -7.47 -3.45
N MET A 155 1.27 -7.16 -3.38
CA MET A 155 1.89 -6.14 -4.24
C MET A 155 1.75 -6.50 -5.72
N ASN A 156 2.05 -7.75 -6.07
CA ASN A 156 1.97 -8.21 -7.46
C ASN A 156 0.51 -8.34 -7.93
N MET A 157 -0.36 -8.81 -7.06
CA MET A 157 -1.80 -8.90 -7.36
C MET A 157 -2.39 -7.52 -7.68
N LEU A 158 -2.06 -6.51 -6.88
CA LEU A 158 -2.50 -5.13 -7.11
C LEU A 158 -1.91 -4.57 -8.40
N ASN A 159 -0.66 -4.86 -8.68
CA ASN A 159 0.01 -4.41 -9.92
C ASN A 159 -0.63 -5.04 -11.16
N MET A 160 -0.94 -6.31 -11.13
CA MET A 160 -1.65 -7.01 -12.22
C MET A 160 -3.11 -6.55 -12.32
N GLY A 161 -3.72 -6.27 -11.23
CA GLY A 161 -5.08 -5.69 -11.15
C GLY A 161 -5.23 -4.29 -11.77
N UNK A 162 -4.27 -3.73 -11.63
CA UNK A 162 -4.22 -2.35 -12.10
C UNK A 162 -4.42 -2.26 -13.61
N UNK A 163 -4.18 -3.28 -14.17
CA UNK A 163 -4.45 -3.45 -15.57
C UNK A 163 -5.93 -3.48 -15.83
N UNK A 164 -6.55 -3.72 -14.95
CA UNK A 164 -7.99 -3.71 -14.87
C UNK A 164 -8.42 -2.57 -13.96
N UNK A 165 -8.33 -1.61 -14.24
CA UNK A 165 -8.63 -0.41 -13.52
C UNK A 165 -9.82 -0.49 -12.61
N UNK A 166 -10.66 -1.30 -12.97
CA UNK A 166 -11.82 -1.57 -12.21
C UNK A 166 -11.55 -2.55 -11.08
N UNK A 167 -10.74 -3.25 -11.32
CA UNK A 167 -10.32 -4.20 -10.37
C UNK A 167 -9.49 -3.61 -9.26
N UNK A 168 -8.86 -2.77 -9.64
CA UNK A 168 -8.05 -2.08 -8.68
C UNK A 168 -8.84 -1.20 -7.74
N UNK A 169 -9.70 -0.76 -8.26
CA UNK A 169 -10.58 -0.01 -7.48
C UNK A 169 -11.42 -0.88 -6.58
N UNK A 170 -11.69 -1.86 -7.03
CA UNK A 170 -12.39 -2.81 -6.27
C UNK A 170 -11.50 -3.49 -5.23
N UNK A 171 -10.44 -3.65 -5.62
CA UNK A 171 -9.53 -4.21 -4.68
C UNK A 171 -9.10 -3.21 -3.61
N UNK A 172 -9.02 -2.19 -3.98
CA UNK A 172 -8.72 -1.15 -3.04
C UNK A 172 -9.86 -0.90 -2.12
N UNK A 173 -10.89 -1.06 -2.68
CA UNK A 173 -12.05 -0.97 -1.89
C UNK A 173 -12.25 -2.14 -0.97
N UNK A 174 -11.90 -3.07 -1.42
CA UNK A 174 -11.95 -4.23 -0.62
C UNK A 174 -10.87 -4.26 0.45
N UNK A 175 -9.92 -3.81 0.10
CA UNK A 175 -8.89 -3.69 1.06
C UNK A 175 -9.16 -2.62 2.09
N UNK A 176 -9.67 -1.77 1.65
CA UNK A 176 -10.05 -0.75 2.53
C UNK A 176 -11.20 -1.20 3.38
N UNK A 177 -11.96 -1.99 2.79
CA UNK A 177 -12.99 -2.53 3.56
C UNK A 177 -12.50 -3.57 4.54
N UNK A 178 -11.65 -4.14 4.11
CA UNK A 178 -11.08 -5.09 4.98
C UNK A 178 -10.26 -4.46 6.11
N UNK A 179 -9.74 -3.57 5.77
CA UNK A 179 -9.01 -2.84 6.75
C UNK A 179 -9.93 -2.13 7.73
N UNK A 180 -10.86 -1.79 7.16
CA UNK A 180 -11.81 -1.21 7.99
C UNK A 180 -12.51 -2.20 8.84
N UNK A 181 -12.64 -3.24 8.33
CA UNK A 181 -13.18 -4.28 9.10
C UNK A 181 -12.22 -4.77 10.16
N UNK A 182 -11.17 -4.75 9.76
CA UNK A 182 -10.19 -5.12 10.72
C UNK A 182 -10.00 -4.06 11.80
N UNK A 183 -10.07 -3.04 11.40
CA UNK A 183 -9.97 -1.97 12.34
C UNK A 183 -11.18 -1.91 13.22
N UNK A 184 -12.16 -2.29 12.63
CA UNK A 184 -13.33 -2.36 13.40
C UNK A 184 -13.31 -3.53 14.32
N UNK A 185 -12.81 -4.38 13.91
CA UNK A 185 -12.68 -5.51 14.75
C UNK A 185 -11.63 -5.29 15.84
N UNK A 186 -10.80 -4.69 15.48
CA UNK A 186 -9.83 -4.35 16.46
C UNK A 186 -10.34 -3.31 17.45
N UNK A 187 -10.99 -2.60 16.96
CA UNK A 187 -11.55 -1.66 17.81
C UNK A 187 -12.61 -2.26 18.68
N UNK A 188 -13.20 -3.16 18.16
CA UNK A 188 -14.12 -3.85 18.92
C UNK A 188 -13.45 -4.72 19.95
N UNK A 189 -12.51 -5.14 19.55
CA UNK A 189 -11.77 -5.91 20.48
C UNK A 189 -11.11 -5.06 21.56
N UNK A 190 -10.75 -4.09 21.19
CA UNK A 190 -10.20 -3.20 22.14
C UNK A 190 -11.24 -2.60 23.07
N UNK A 191 -12.20 -2.52 22.52
CA UNK A 191 -13.24 -2.07 23.34
C UNK A 191 -13.75 -3.14 24.26
N UNK A 192 -13.69 -4.13 23.82
CA UNK A 192 -14.02 -5.19 24.65
C UNK A 192 -12.98 -5.45 25.71
N UNK A 193 -11.98 -5.25 25.37
CA UNK A 193 -10.97 -5.38 26.36
C UNK A 193 -11.00 -4.27 27.38
N UNK A 194 -11.29 -3.38 27.03
CA UNK A 194 -11.40 -2.33 27.96
C UNK A 194 -12.58 -2.45 28.88
N UNK A 195 -13.34 -3.02 28.40
CA UNK A 195 -14.46 -3.25 29.17
C UNK A 195 -14.28 -4.28 30.23
N ILE A 196 -13.59 -5.23 30.08
CA ILE A 196 -13.23 -6.27 31.04
C ILE A 196 -12.28 -5.73 32.15
N PHE A 197 -11.45 -4.85 31.82
CA PHE A 197 -10.51 -4.27 32.79
C PHE A 197 -11.14 -3.28 33.78
N LEU A 198 -12.31 -2.79 33.49
CA LEU A 198 -13.04 -1.80 34.35
C LEU A 198 -14.08 -2.48 35.26
N LEU A 199 -14.29 -3.82 35.17
CA LEU A 199 -15.14 -4.62 36.04
C LEU A 199 -14.29 -5.31 37.12
#